data_e70ed65af5b15a57721f92404bbd6466
#
_entry.id   e70ed65af5b15a57721f92404bbd6466
#
_cell.length_a   1.000
_cell.length_b   1.000
_cell.length_c   1.000
_cell.angle_alpha   90.00
_cell.angle_beta   90.00
_cell.angle_gamma   90.00
#
_symmetry.space_group_name_H-M   'P 1'
#
loop_
_entity.id
_entity.type
_entity.pdbx_description
1 polymer ?
#
loop_
_entity_poly.entity_id
_entity_poly.type
_entity_poly.pdbx_seq_one_letter_code
_entity_poly.pdbx_strand_id
1 'polypeptide(L)'
;MLQGHQTWIYESKPVIIGTAAIGGPFESQGGLAADFDMFHDDLWLGENSFEKAEKKLLEEACETAIKKAGLKKEDVQFFLSGDLINQIIASSFAARTLGIPYLGLYGACSSSMEGLALASLIVDSKFAVNALAATSSHNAAAEKQYRYPTEYGAQKPPTAQWTVTGAGAAVVSQQGEGPKVTSATIGRVVDMGLSDPFNMGAAMAPAAVDTIEAHFRDLNIDASQYDLIATGDLGRIGHRIAGDLLKKHGIDIPEEKFTDCGILMYRSDQPVFAGASGCACAATATYGHFINRMKRGELKKILIVATGALLSPMSYQQKESIPCIAHAVSIEM
;
A
#
# COMPACT_ATOMS: atom_id res chain seq x y z
N MET A 1 -17.43 -1.12 14.39
CA MET A 1 -18.83 -0.69 14.09
C MET A 1 -18.86 0.05 12.74
N LEU A 2 -19.94 -0.09 11.94
CA LEU A 2 -20.14 0.73 10.73
C LEU A 2 -20.55 2.16 11.11
N GLN A 3 -19.84 3.14 10.57
CA GLN A 3 -20.16 4.56 10.69
C GLN A 3 -20.40 5.13 9.29
N GLY A 4 -21.51 5.87 9.14
CA GLY A 4 -21.92 6.35 7.82
C GLY A 4 -22.21 5.20 6.86
N HIS A 5 -21.69 5.28 5.63
CA HIS A 5 -22.00 4.32 4.58
C HIS A 5 -20.91 3.24 4.38
N GLN A 6 -19.62 3.58 4.55
CA GLN A 6 -18.51 2.71 4.16
C GLN A 6 -17.30 2.77 5.10
N THR A 7 -17.44 3.44 6.26
CA THR A 7 -16.34 3.58 7.23
C THR A 7 -16.55 2.67 8.43
N TRP A 8 -15.53 1.89 8.78
CA TRP A 8 -15.47 1.08 9.98
C TRP A 8 -14.74 1.83 11.08
N ILE A 9 -15.32 1.88 12.29
CA ILE A 9 -14.64 2.29 13.51
C ILE A 9 -14.28 1.03 14.30
N TYR A 10 -13.01 0.92 14.70
CA TYR A 10 -12.51 -0.17 15.52
C TYR A 10 -12.58 0.21 16.99
N GLU A 11 -13.53 -0.39 17.73
CA GLU A 11 -13.79 -0.06 19.12
C GLU A 11 -12.63 -0.45 20.05
N SER A 12 -11.98 -1.58 19.78
CA SER A 12 -10.83 -2.04 20.56
C SER A 12 -9.52 -1.33 20.17
N LYS A 13 -9.53 -0.59 19.06
CA LYS A 13 -8.34 0.08 18.50
C LYS A 13 -7.15 -0.88 18.38
N PRO A 14 -7.19 -1.87 17.48
CA PRO A 14 -6.12 -2.85 17.32
C PRO A 14 -4.75 -2.19 17.16
N VAL A 15 -3.73 -2.79 17.77
CA VAL A 15 -2.38 -2.21 17.87
C VAL A 15 -1.46 -2.83 16.83
N ILE A 16 -0.69 -2.02 16.13
CA ILE A 16 0.38 -2.46 15.24
C ILE A 16 1.63 -2.70 16.12
N ILE A 17 1.91 -3.96 16.43
CA ILE A 17 2.98 -4.35 17.36
C ILE A 17 4.31 -4.68 16.68
N GLY A 18 4.31 -4.96 15.39
CA GLY A 18 5.52 -5.23 14.62
C GLY A 18 5.34 -4.84 13.17
N THR A 19 6.34 -4.20 12.58
CA THR A 19 6.32 -3.80 11.15
C THR A 19 7.65 -4.09 10.50
N ALA A 20 7.63 -4.32 9.19
CA ALA A 20 8.84 -4.45 8.39
C ALA A 20 8.67 -3.82 7.01
N ALA A 21 9.78 -3.32 6.48
CA ALA A 21 9.93 -2.85 5.11
C ALA A 21 11.22 -3.41 4.53
N ILE A 22 11.09 -4.21 3.47
CA ILE A 22 12.21 -4.82 2.74
C ILE A 22 12.24 -4.23 1.33
N GLY A 23 13.42 -3.91 0.82
CA GLY A 23 13.56 -3.28 -0.49
C GLY A 23 14.61 -3.93 -1.39
N GLY A 24 14.57 -3.55 -2.66
CA GLY A 24 15.57 -3.92 -3.66
C GLY A 24 16.69 -2.89 -3.80
N PRO A 25 17.58 -3.09 -4.79
CA PRO A 25 18.76 -2.25 -4.98
C PRO A 25 18.43 -0.81 -5.36
N PHE A 26 17.32 -0.57 -6.03
CA PHE A 26 16.91 0.76 -6.46
C PHE A 26 16.29 1.57 -5.31
N GLU A 27 15.57 0.90 -4.45
CA GLU A 27 14.96 1.44 -3.22
C GLU A 27 16.04 1.78 -2.17
N SER A 28 17.16 1.05 -2.16
CA SER A 28 18.30 1.32 -1.26
C SER A 28 18.93 2.70 -1.46
N GLN A 29 18.70 3.30 -2.64
CA GLN A 29 19.16 4.64 -2.99
C GLN A 29 18.02 5.68 -2.92
N GLY A 30 16.83 5.27 -2.48
CA GLY A 30 15.62 6.06 -2.47
C GLY A 30 15.56 7.09 -1.34
N GLY A 31 14.53 7.94 -1.40
CA GLY A 31 14.28 8.96 -0.37
C GLY A 31 13.92 8.38 1.00
N LEU A 32 13.35 7.19 1.04
CA LEU A 32 12.92 6.51 2.27
C LEU A 32 13.88 5.42 2.74
N ALA A 33 15.05 5.27 2.11
CA ALA A 33 15.99 4.18 2.38
C ALA A 33 16.35 4.00 3.87
N ALA A 34 16.49 5.08 4.62
CA ALA A 34 16.85 5.04 6.04
C ALA A 34 15.80 4.36 6.95
N ASP A 35 14.57 4.19 6.45
CA ASP A 35 13.45 3.61 7.21
C ASP A 35 13.11 2.17 6.81
N PHE A 36 13.91 1.56 5.91
CA PHE A 36 13.81 0.14 5.57
C PHE A 36 14.63 -0.72 6.55
N ASP A 37 14.18 -1.95 6.74
CA ASP A 37 14.87 -2.92 7.62
C ASP A 37 16.01 -3.64 6.92
N MET A 38 15.87 -3.88 5.60
CA MET A 38 16.84 -4.62 4.80
C MET A 38 16.70 -4.29 3.32
N PHE A 39 17.82 -4.41 2.61
CA PHE A 39 17.86 -4.33 1.15
C PHE A 39 18.57 -5.54 0.55
N HIS A 40 18.17 -5.88 -0.66
CA HIS A 40 18.89 -6.83 -1.52
C HIS A 40 19.73 -6.08 -2.54
N ASP A 41 20.86 -6.65 -2.91
CA ASP A 41 21.84 -6.04 -3.83
C ASP A 41 21.46 -6.21 -5.30
N ASP A 42 20.57 -7.17 -5.61
CA ASP A 42 20.12 -7.46 -6.97
C ASP A 42 18.62 -7.77 -7.03
N LEU A 43 18.07 -7.80 -8.26
CA LEU A 43 16.64 -8.08 -8.49
C LEU A 43 16.28 -9.57 -8.47
N TRP A 44 17.24 -10.46 -8.45
CA TRP A 44 17.00 -11.90 -8.47
C TRP A 44 16.89 -12.50 -7.08
N LEU A 45 17.53 -11.88 -6.08
CA LEU A 45 17.56 -12.36 -4.69
C LEU A 45 18.05 -13.83 -4.58
N GLY A 46 18.91 -14.26 -5.51
CA GLY A 46 19.34 -15.65 -5.62
C GLY A 46 18.31 -16.62 -6.20
N GLU A 47 17.18 -16.13 -6.70
CA GLU A 47 16.13 -16.92 -7.33
C GLU A 47 16.30 -17.00 -8.85
N ASN A 48 15.53 -17.84 -9.52
CA ASN A 48 15.59 -18.06 -10.97
C ASN A 48 14.42 -17.41 -11.74
N SER A 49 13.59 -16.64 -11.07
CA SER A 49 12.54 -15.78 -11.65
C SER A 49 12.21 -14.61 -10.74
N PHE A 50 11.72 -13.51 -11.32
CA PHE A 50 11.36 -12.32 -10.59
C PHE A 50 10.12 -12.53 -9.70
N GLU A 51 9.21 -13.40 -10.11
CA GLU A 51 8.05 -13.79 -9.30
C GLU A 51 8.46 -14.54 -8.02
N LYS A 52 9.51 -15.37 -8.10
CA LYS A 52 10.08 -16.02 -6.91
C LYS A 52 10.86 -15.05 -6.03
N ALA A 53 11.56 -14.09 -6.64
CA ALA A 53 12.23 -13.01 -5.91
C ALA A 53 11.20 -12.16 -5.16
N GLU A 54 10.07 -11.82 -5.77
CA GLU A 54 8.97 -11.11 -5.11
C GLU A 54 8.40 -11.89 -3.92
N LYS A 55 8.14 -13.18 -4.12
CA LYS A 55 7.72 -14.08 -3.03
C LYS A 55 8.70 -14.05 -1.85
N LYS A 56 10.00 -14.07 -2.12
CA LYS A 56 11.03 -14.05 -1.08
C LYS A 56 11.04 -12.73 -0.31
N LEU A 57 10.90 -11.59 -0.99
CA LEU A 57 10.73 -10.27 -0.33
C LEU A 57 9.56 -10.29 0.65
N LEU A 58 8.43 -10.85 0.23
CA LEU A 58 7.23 -10.94 1.07
C LEU A 58 7.45 -11.84 2.28
N GLU A 59 8.07 -13.00 2.12
CA GLU A 59 8.40 -13.91 3.22
C GLU A 59 9.30 -13.24 4.25
N GLU A 60 10.36 -12.58 3.81
CA GLU A 60 11.31 -11.88 4.68
C GLU A 60 10.66 -10.71 5.42
N ALA A 61 9.78 -9.94 4.77
CA ALA A 61 9.01 -8.88 5.41
C ALA A 61 8.08 -9.44 6.51
N CYS A 62 7.36 -10.52 6.21
CA CYS A 62 6.48 -11.19 7.17
C CYS A 62 7.26 -11.72 8.37
N GLU A 63 8.35 -12.46 8.15
CA GLU A 63 9.18 -13.01 9.21
C GLU A 63 9.82 -11.91 10.08
N THR A 64 10.26 -10.82 9.45
CA THR A 64 10.83 -9.67 10.17
C THR A 64 9.78 -8.97 11.02
N ALA A 65 8.57 -8.74 10.51
CA ALA A 65 7.48 -8.14 11.27
C ALA A 65 7.06 -9.00 12.47
N ILE A 66 6.91 -10.32 12.28
CA ILE A 66 6.59 -11.27 13.35
C ILE A 66 7.68 -11.29 14.42
N LYS A 67 8.96 -11.32 14.00
CA LYS A 67 10.10 -11.28 14.93
C LYS A 67 10.13 -9.97 15.73
N LYS A 68 9.89 -8.82 15.08
CA LYS A 68 9.85 -7.50 15.76
C LYS A 68 8.67 -7.38 16.72
N ALA A 69 7.57 -8.10 16.45
CA ALA A 69 6.44 -8.23 17.37
C ALA A 69 6.74 -9.15 18.59
N GLY A 70 7.89 -9.82 18.61
CA GLY A 70 8.24 -10.80 19.66
C GLY A 70 7.43 -12.10 19.57
N LEU A 71 6.86 -12.40 18.41
CA LEU A 71 5.98 -13.55 18.18
C LEU A 71 6.70 -14.64 17.35
N LYS A 72 6.06 -15.81 17.31
CA LYS A 72 6.33 -16.90 16.38
C LYS A 72 5.21 -16.96 15.32
N LYS A 73 5.43 -17.71 14.23
CA LYS A 73 4.42 -17.89 13.17
C LYS A 73 3.11 -18.48 13.70
N GLU A 74 3.21 -19.39 14.66
CA GLU A 74 2.09 -20.09 15.30
C GLU A 74 1.22 -19.15 16.18
N ASP A 75 1.76 -18.01 16.58
CA ASP A 75 1.03 -17.00 17.36
C ASP A 75 0.14 -16.10 16.48
N VAL A 76 0.27 -16.21 15.14
CA VAL A 76 -0.50 -15.44 14.16
C VAL A 76 -1.60 -16.31 13.57
N GLN A 77 -2.86 -15.91 13.74
CA GLN A 77 -4.00 -16.72 13.32
C GLN A 77 -4.35 -16.57 11.84
N PHE A 78 -4.15 -15.37 11.26
CA PHE A 78 -4.47 -15.12 9.86
C PHE A 78 -3.40 -14.28 9.18
N PHE A 79 -3.12 -14.63 7.94
CA PHE A 79 -2.27 -13.87 7.02
C PHE A 79 -3.12 -13.31 5.87
N LEU A 80 -3.11 -11.99 5.71
CA LEU A 80 -3.84 -11.27 4.67
C LEU A 80 -2.83 -10.64 3.72
N SER A 81 -2.87 -11.02 2.45
CA SER A 81 -1.86 -10.54 1.51
C SER A 81 -2.37 -10.53 0.08
N GLY A 82 -1.82 -9.62 -0.71
CA GLY A 82 -2.02 -9.50 -2.13
C GLY A 82 -0.79 -8.91 -2.82
N ASP A 83 -0.71 -9.13 -4.12
CA ASP A 83 0.32 -8.60 -5.00
C ASP A 83 -0.25 -8.30 -6.38
N LEU A 84 0.59 -7.85 -7.33
CA LEU A 84 0.15 -7.45 -8.68
C LEU A 84 0.19 -8.59 -9.70
N ILE A 85 0.80 -9.73 -9.36
CA ILE A 85 1.06 -10.80 -10.32
C ILE A 85 -0.18 -11.69 -10.46
N ASN A 86 -0.36 -12.29 -11.62
CA ASN A 86 -1.53 -13.13 -11.93
C ASN A 86 -1.87 -14.10 -10.79
N GLN A 87 -3.14 -14.09 -10.37
CA GLN A 87 -3.70 -14.87 -9.26
C GLN A 87 -2.93 -14.69 -7.95
N ILE A 88 -2.33 -13.50 -7.74
CA ILE A 88 -1.56 -13.18 -6.53
C ILE A 88 -0.55 -14.28 -6.15
N ILE A 89 0.25 -14.69 -7.15
CA ILE A 89 1.13 -15.86 -7.01
C ILE A 89 2.22 -15.65 -5.94
N ALA A 90 2.79 -14.45 -5.82
CA ALA A 90 3.80 -14.17 -4.80
C ALA A 90 3.21 -14.37 -3.40
N SER A 91 2.03 -13.80 -3.14
CA SER A 91 1.32 -13.90 -1.86
C SER A 91 0.89 -15.33 -1.52
N SER A 92 0.30 -16.06 -2.49
CA SER A 92 -0.18 -17.43 -2.24
C SER A 92 0.96 -18.41 -1.98
N PHE A 93 2.10 -18.25 -2.65
CA PHE A 93 3.27 -19.10 -2.43
C PHE A 93 4.04 -18.71 -1.16
N ALA A 94 4.05 -17.44 -0.77
CA ALA A 94 4.54 -17.02 0.54
C ALA A 94 3.66 -17.58 1.67
N ALA A 95 2.34 -17.55 1.51
CA ALA A 95 1.41 -18.15 2.47
C ALA A 95 1.66 -19.64 2.69
N ARG A 96 1.95 -20.39 1.59
CA ARG A 96 2.36 -21.80 1.68
C ARG A 96 3.61 -21.99 2.54
N THR A 97 4.62 -21.13 2.37
CA THR A 97 5.88 -21.21 3.13
C THR A 97 5.71 -20.80 4.59
N LEU A 98 4.92 -19.76 4.84
CA LEU A 98 4.64 -19.28 6.19
C LEU A 98 3.80 -20.28 7.00
N GLY A 99 2.89 -21.03 6.35
CA GLY A 99 2.03 -22.00 7.00
C GLY A 99 0.91 -21.39 7.86
N ILE A 100 0.62 -20.10 7.70
CA ILE A 100 -0.43 -19.38 8.41
C ILE A 100 -1.72 -19.42 7.57
N PRO A 101 -2.92 -19.62 8.17
CA PRO A 101 -4.20 -19.51 7.46
C PRO A 101 -4.30 -18.22 6.67
N TYR A 102 -4.68 -18.30 5.39
CA TYR A 102 -4.45 -17.25 4.40
C TYR A 102 -5.76 -16.72 3.80
N LEU A 103 -5.84 -15.39 3.71
CA LEU A 103 -6.85 -14.66 2.96
C LEU A 103 -6.15 -13.86 1.85
N GLY A 104 -6.34 -14.30 0.60
CA GLY A 104 -5.81 -13.62 -0.58
C GLY A 104 -6.66 -12.41 -0.95
N LEU A 105 -6.02 -11.28 -1.19
CA LEU A 105 -6.65 -10.00 -1.49
C LEU A 105 -6.21 -9.50 -2.87
N TYR A 106 -7.11 -8.78 -3.55
CA TYR A 106 -6.76 -8.11 -4.79
C TYR A 106 -7.44 -6.76 -4.94
N GLY A 107 -6.82 -5.73 -4.42
CA GLY A 107 -7.15 -4.32 -4.65
C GLY A 107 -6.07 -3.61 -5.48
N ALA A 108 -5.30 -4.35 -6.30
CA ALA A 108 -4.07 -3.87 -6.94
C ALA A 108 -3.15 -3.20 -5.91
N CYS A 109 -2.61 -2.01 -6.20
CA CYS A 109 -1.70 -1.31 -5.27
C CYS A 109 -2.36 -0.93 -3.93
N SER A 110 -3.71 -0.86 -3.84
CA SER A 110 -4.43 -0.57 -2.60
C SER A 110 -4.50 -1.74 -1.61
N SER A 111 -4.10 -2.94 -2.02
CA SER A 111 -4.14 -4.16 -1.19
C SER A 111 -3.40 -4.02 0.15
N SER A 112 -2.44 -3.09 0.26
CA SER A 112 -1.74 -2.81 1.52
C SER A 112 -2.69 -2.30 2.62
N MET A 113 -3.55 -1.33 2.31
CA MET A 113 -4.51 -0.78 3.27
C MET A 113 -5.79 -1.62 3.34
N GLU A 114 -6.17 -2.32 2.26
CA GLU A 114 -7.21 -3.35 2.31
C GLU A 114 -6.85 -4.44 3.34
N GLY A 115 -5.63 -4.96 3.27
CA GLY A 115 -5.13 -5.97 4.20
C GLY A 115 -5.06 -5.46 5.65
N LEU A 116 -4.56 -4.24 5.87
CA LEU A 116 -4.50 -3.65 7.21
C LEU A 116 -5.90 -3.40 7.79
N ALA A 117 -6.84 -2.93 6.97
CA ALA A 117 -8.23 -2.72 7.39
C ALA A 117 -8.89 -4.04 7.80
N LEU A 118 -8.76 -5.09 6.98
CA LEU A 118 -9.34 -6.40 7.27
C LEU A 118 -8.66 -7.10 8.46
N ALA A 119 -7.33 -7.04 8.58
CA ALA A 119 -6.60 -7.56 9.74
C ALA A 119 -7.08 -6.88 11.02
N SER A 120 -7.25 -5.55 10.99
CA SER A 120 -7.79 -4.79 12.12
C SER A 120 -9.22 -5.17 12.44
N LEU A 121 -10.08 -5.39 11.43
CA LEU A 121 -11.45 -5.84 11.64
C LEU A 121 -11.51 -7.22 12.30
N ILE A 122 -10.70 -8.17 11.86
CA ILE A 122 -10.62 -9.52 12.41
C ILE A 122 -10.18 -9.48 13.88
N VAL A 123 -9.20 -8.65 14.20
CA VAL A 123 -8.70 -8.46 15.57
C VAL A 123 -9.72 -7.73 16.45
N ASP A 124 -10.34 -6.64 15.94
CA ASP A 124 -11.38 -5.88 16.67
C ASP A 124 -12.60 -6.74 16.98
N SER A 125 -12.99 -7.60 16.05
CA SER A 125 -14.10 -8.54 16.21
C SER A 125 -13.74 -9.79 17.04
N LYS A 126 -12.50 -9.89 17.55
CA LYS A 126 -11.99 -11.01 18.38
C LYS A 126 -11.96 -12.36 17.66
N PHE A 127 -11.94 -12.39 16.33
CA PHE A 127 -11.71 -13.61 15.56
C PHE A 127 -10.24 -14.03 15.51
N ALA A 128 -9.33 -13.10 15.84
CA ALA A 128 -7.91 -13.38 16.05
C ALA A 128 -7.37 -12.54 17.20
N VAL A 129 -6.33 -13.05 17.87
CA VAL A 129 -5.50 -12.24 18.77
C VAL A 129 -4.49 -11.45 17.96
N ASN A 130 -3.85 -12.10 16.97
CA ASN A 130 -2.87 -11.50 16.07
C ASN A 130 -3.20 -11.84 14.63
N ALA A 131 -3.13 -10.83 13.76
CA ALA A 131 -3.25 -10.98 12.31
C ALA A 131 -2.08 -10.29 11.62
N LEU A 132 -1.63 -10.84 10.49
CA LEU A 132 -0.54 -10.34 9.69
C LEU A 132 -1.09 -9.78 8.38
N ALA A 133 -0.87 -8.51 8.10
CA ALA A 133 -1.14 -7.89 6.81
C ALA A 133 0.18 -7.58 6.10
N ALA A 134 0.33 -8.02 4.85
CA ALA A 134 1.53 -7.72 4.08
C ALA A 134 1.24 -7.69 2.58
N THR A 135 2.03 -6.90 1.85
CA THR A 135 1.98 -6.85 0.39
C THR A 135 3.37 -6.66 -0.20
N SER A 136 3.54 -7.14 -1.43
CA SER A 136 4.77 -7.03 -2.19
C SER A 136 4.52 -6.53 -3.60
N SER A 137 5.56 -6.05 -4.24
CA SER A 137 5.66 -5.87 -5.68
C SER A 137 7.12 -5.98 -6.12
N HIS A 138 7.32 -6.26 -7.41
CA HIS A 138 8.64 -6.36 -7.99
C HIS A 138 8.65 -5.70 -9.36
N ASN A 139 9.55 -4.72 -9.57
CA ASN A 139 9.59 -3.95 -10.83
C ASN A 139 9.64 -4.86 -12.06
N ALA A 140 10.60 -5.76 -12.14
CA ALA A 140 10.78 -6.60 -13.33
C ALA A 140 9.63 -7.60 -13.55
N ALA A 141 9.01 -8.12 -12.49
CA ALA A 141 7.84 -8.99 -12.59
C ALA A 141 6.63 -8.22 -13.14
N ALA A 142 6.38 -7.03 -12.61
CA ALA A 142 5.30 -6.14 -13.08
C ALA A 142 5.52 -5.67 -14.52
N GLU A 143 6.73 -5.25 -14.88
CA GLU A 143 7.05 -4.89 -16.26
C GLU A 143 6.82 -6.05 -17.23
N LYS A 144 7.26 -7.27 -16.87
CA LYS A 144 7.05 -8.47 -17.67
C LYS A 144 5.57 -8.79 -17.86
N GLN A 145 4.76 -8.62 -16.83
CA GLN A 145 3.32 -8.94 -16.92
C GLN A 145 2.51 -7.90 -17.68
N TYR A 146 2.76 -6.61 -17.44
CA TYR A 146 1.90 -5.52 -17.91
C TYR A 146 2.44 -4.76 -19.11
N ARG A 147 3.74 -4.84 -19.39
CA ARG A 147 4.43 -4.04 -20.41
C ARG A 147 5.35 -4.87 -21.31
N TYR A 148 5.04 -6.14 -21.48
CA TYR A 148 5.77 -7.02 -22.41
C TYR A 148 5.45 -6.63 -23.89
N PRO A 149 6.42 -6.67 -24.82
CA PRO A 149 7.82 -7.04 -24.61
C PRO A 149 8.69 -5.88 -24.07
N THR A 150 9.36 -6.12 -22.96
CA THR A 150 10.21 -5.11 -22.29
C THR A 150 11.55 -4.90 -22.99
N GLU A 151 12.01 -5.87 -23.76
CA GLU A 151 13.28 -5.86 -24.49
C GLU A 151 13.36 -4.83 -25.63
N TYR A 152 12.22 -4.31 -26.08
CA TYR A 152 12.20 -3.21 -27.05
C TYR A 152 12.55 -1.85 -26.47
N GLY A 153 12.82 -1.76 -25.17
CA GLY A 153 13.29 -0.56 -24.52
C GLY A 153 12.33 0.62 -24.71
N ALA A 154 11.02 0.36 -24.70
CA ALA A 154 10.01 1.39 -24.88
C ALA A 154 10.27 2.57 -23.94
N GLN A 155 10.40 3.77 -24.49
CA GLN A 155 10.52 4.98 -23.70
C GLN A 155 9.24 5.17 -22.89
N LYS A 156 9.41 5.33 -21.59
CA LYS A 156 8.27 5.62 -20.69
C LYS A 156 7.96 7.11 -20.76
N PRO A 157 6.67 7.48 -20.88
CA PRO A 157 6.26 8.89 -20.83
C PRO A 157 6.48 9.48 -19.42
N PRO A 158 6.54 10.81 -19.28
CA PRO A 158 6.69 11.46 -17.97
C PRO A 158 5.59 11.15 -16.96
N THR A 159 4.45 10.64 -17.41
CA THR A 159 3.31 10.21 -16.57
C THR A 159 3.51 8.82 -15.96
N ALA A 160 4.43 8.00 -16.53
CA ALA A 160 4.69 6.65 -16.05
C ALA A 160 5.28 6.65 -14.64
N GLN A 161 5.04 5.58 -13.91
CA GLN A 161 5.54 5.34 -12.58
C GLN A 161 6.47 4.12 -12.55
N TRP A 162 7.33 4.07 -11.54
CA TRP A 162 8.27 2.96 -11.32
C TRP A 162 7.72 2.03 -10.23
N THR A 163 7.50 0.78 -10.56
CA THR A 163 7.04 -0.20 -9.57
C THR A 163 8.13 -0.45 -8.53
N VAL A 164 7.80 -0.32 -7.25
CA VAL A 164 8.70 -0.62 -6.14
C VAL A 164 9.03 -2.11 -6.12
N THR A 165 10.32 -2.43 -6.00
CA THR A 165 10.78 -3.78 -5.67
C THR A 165 10.93 -3.89 -4.17
N GLY A 166 9.96 -4.52 -3.50
CA GLY A 166 9.95 -4.60 -2.05
C GLY A 166 8.73 -5.28 -1.49
N ALA A 167 8.67 -5.33 -0.18
CA ALA A 167 7.53 -5.81 0.59
C ALA A 167 7.42 -5.07 1.91
N GLY A 168 6.18 -4.84 2.34
CA GLY A 168 5.87 -4.30 3.66
C GLY A 168 4.92 -5.20 4.42
N ALA A 169 5.15 -5.37 5.72
CA ALA A 169 4.34 -6.21 6.59
C ALA A 169 4.04 -5.54 7.93
N ALA A 170 2.86 -5.81 8.49
CA ALA A 170 2.44 -5.35 9.81
C ALA A 170 1.72 -6.46 10.56
N VAL A 171 2.09 -6.67 11.83
CA VAL A 171 1.37 -7.51 12.79
C VAL A 171 0.42 -6.64 13.58
N VAL A 172 -0.87 -6.93 13.48
CA VAL A 172 -1.96 -6.28 14.21
C VAL A 172 -2.39 -7.18 15.34
N SER A 173 -2.51 -6.63 16.55
CA SER A 173 -2.83 -7.39 17.77
C SER A 173 -3.94 -6.72 18.58
N GLN A 174 -4.62 -7.54 19.41
CA GLN A 174 -5.56 -7.03 20.41
C GLN A 174 -4.88 -6.25 21.53
N GLN A 175 -3.59 -6.52 21.79
CA GLN A 175 -2.84 -5.96 22.90
C GLN A 175 -1.40 -5.68 22.49
N GLY A 176 -0.76 -4.77 23.20
CA GLY A 176 0.64 -4.42 22.98
C GLY A 176 0.86 -2.91 22.99
N GLU A 177 2.07 -2.51 22.67
CA GLU A 177 2.47 -1.11 22.55
C GLU A 177 2.76 -0.77 21.09
N GLY A 178 2.25 0.37 20.62
CA GLY A 178 2.46 0.84 19.26
C GLY A 178 1.30 1.68 18.72
N PRO A 179 1.38 2.09 17.47
CA PRO A 179 0.31 2.81 16.81
C PRO A 179 -0.95 1.95 16.71
N LYS A 180 -2.11 2.59 16.84
CA LYS A 180 -3.43 1.95 16.85
C LYS A 180 -4.18 2.24 15.57
N VAL A 181 -4.81 1.24 15.00
CA VAL A 181 -5.74 1.43 13.88
C VAL A 181 -7.10 1.81 14.45
N THR A 182 -7.56 3.01 14.12
CA THR A 182 -8.79 3.57 14.73
C THR A 182 -10.01 3.47 13.83
N SER A 183 -9.81 3.58 12.52
CA SER A 183 -10.88 3.45 11.53
C SER A 183 -10.33 3.07 10.16
N ALA A 184 -11.20 2.54 9.31
CA ALA A 184 -10.91 2.33 7.89
C ALA A 184 -12.13 2.69 7.04
N THR A 185 -11.91 3.32 5.90
CA THR A 185 -12.94 3.60 4.90
C THR A 185 -12.68 2.72 3.68
N ILE A 186 -13.65 1.85 3.39
CA ILE A 186 -13.57 0.94 2.27
C ILE A 186 -14.07 1.66 1.02
N GLY A 187 -13.19 1.85 0.04
CA GLY A 187 -13.54 2.55 -1.18
C GLY A 187 -14.41 1.72 -2.10
N ARG A 188 -15.12 2.41 -2.97
CA ARG A 188 -15.81 1.81 -4.11
C ARG A 188 -14.97 1.91 -5.37
N VAL A 189 -15.28 1.10 -6.36
CA VAL A 189 -14.65 1.20 -7.68
C VAL A 189 -15.13 2.48 -8.39
N VAL A 190 -14.19 3.28 -8.86
CA VAL A 190 -14.42 4.51 -9.64
C VAL A 190 -13.74 4.35 -10.99
N ASP A 191 -14.48 4.62 -12.05
CA ASP A 191 -13.97 4.54 -13.42
C ASP A 191 -14.35 5.82 -14.19
N MET A 192 -13.34 6.56 -14.63
CA MET A 192 -13.50 7.79 -15.40
C MET A 192 -13.23 7.61 -16.91
N GLY A 193 -13.17 6.36 -17.37
CA GLY A 193 -12.97 6.04 -18.78
C GLY A 193 -11.53 6.20 -19.29
N LEU A 194 -10.54 6.36 -18.39
CA LEU A 194 -9.13 6.38 -18.77
C LEU A 194 -8.63 4.98 -19.09
N SER A 195 -7.85 4.82 -20.15
CA SER A 195 -7.35 3.51 -20.63
C SER A 195 -5.83 3.47 -20.83
N ASP A 196 -5.11 4.57 -20.55
CA ASP A 196 -3.66 4.64 -20.71
C ASP A 196 -2.93 4.03 -19.51
N PRO A 197 -2.30 2.84 -19.65
CA PRO A 197 -1.57 2.17 -18.56
C PRO A 197 -0.30 2.89 -18.13
N PHE A 198 0.16 3.90 -18.91
CA PHE A 198 1.28 4.75 -18.56
C PHE A 198 0.88 6.01 -17.78
N ASN A 199 -0.40 6.16 -17.46
CA ASN A 199 -0.93 7.32 -16.72
C ASN A 199 -1.87 6.86 -15.58
N MET A 200 -1.47 5.83 -14.83
CA MET A 200 -2.28 5.24 -13.77
C MET A 200 -2.57 6.23 -12.63
N GLY A 201 -1.62 7.14 -12.32
CA GLY A 201 -1.84 8.15 -11.30
C GLY A 201 -3.06 9.03 -11.59
N ALA A 202 -3.24 9.48 -12.84
CA ALA A 202 -4.42 10.23 -13.23
C ALA A 202 -5.71 9.39 -13.15
N ALA A 203 -5.63 8.10 -13.50
CA ALA A 203 -6.78 7.19 -13.42
C ALA A 203 -7.20 6.94 -11.95
N MET A 204 -6.24 6.80 -11.03
CA MET A 204 -6.49 6.51 -9.62
C MET A 204 -6.92 7.73 -8.78
N ALA A 205 -6.56 8.94 -9.19
CA ALA A 205 -6.84 10.15 -8.42
C ALA A 205 -8.33 10.32 -8.03
N PRO A 206 -9.32 10.09 -8.92
CA PRO A 206 -10.74 10.17 -8.54
C PRO A 206 -11.16 9.17 -7.48
N ALA A 207 -10.59 7.95 -7.47
CA ALA A 207 -10.89 6.96 -6.44
C ALA A 207 -10.33 7.37 -5.07
N ALA A 208 -9.15 7.97 -5.04
CA ALA A 208 -8.57 8.53 -3.81
C ALA A 208 -9.44 9.64 -3.25
N VAL A 209 -9.90 10.56 -4.10
CA VAL A 209 -10.80 11.66 -3.73
C VAL A 209 -12.11 11.14 -3.18
N ASP A 210 -12.78 10.22 -3.88
CA ASP A 210 -14.04 9.60 -3.42
C ASP A 210 -13.90 8.97 -2.03
N THR A 211 -12.78 8.28 -1.77
CA THR A 211 -12.51 7.63 -0.48
C THR A 211 -12.21 8.65 0.63
N ILE A 212 -11.43 9.71 0.36
CA ILE A 212 -11.16 10.78 1.32
C ILE A 212 -12.44 11.51 1.69
N GLU A 213 -13.29 11.84 0.72
CA GLU A 213 -14.60 12.47 0.94
C GLU A 213 -15.50 11.60 1.79
N ALA A 214 -15.60 10.31 1.45
CA ALA A 214 -16.36 9.35 2.21
C ALA A 214 -15.87 9.26 3.67
N HIS A 215 -14.57 9.22 3.88
CA HIS A 215 -13.94 9.19 5.20
C HIS A 215 -14.35 10.41 6.05
N PHE A 216 -14.19 11.60 5.48
CA PHE A 216 -14.52 12.84 6.19
C PHE A 216 -16.03 12.97 6.46
N ARG A 217 -16.87 12.66 5.47
CA ARG A 217 -18.33 12.68 5.60
C ARG A 217 -18.81 11.68 6.65
N ASP A 218 -18.36 10.43 6.56
CA ASP A 218 -18.87 9.36 7.42
C ASP A 218 -18.49 9.56 8.89
N LEU A 219 -17.30 10.13 9.15
CA LEU A 219 -16.83 10.44 10.49
C LEU A 219 -17.21 11.85 10.98
N ASN A 220 -17.77 12.69 10.09
CA ASN A 220 -18.07 14.10 10.35
C ASN A 220 -16.84 14.89 10.85
N ILE A 221 -15.73 14.74 10.13
CA ILE A 221 -14.44 15.37 10.42
C ILE A 221 -13.89 16.06 9.17
N ASP A 222 -12.77 16.77 9.32
CA ASP A 222 -12.00 17.37 8.24
C ASP A 222 -10.50 17.05 8.35
N ALA A 223 -9.71 17.60 7.44
CA ALA A 223 -8.26 17.37 7.36
C ALA A 223 -7.49 17.84 8.60
N SER A 224 -8.04 18.74 9.42
CA SER A 224 -7.38 19.26 10.63
C SER A 224 -7.13 18.16 11.66
N GLN A 225 -7.92 17.08 11.62
CA GLN A 225 -7.80 15.94 12.52
C GLN A 225 -6.53 15.11 12.32
N TYR A 226 -5.81 15.33 11.21
CA TYR A 226 -4.62 14.57 10.86
C TYR A 226 -3.38 15.46 10.83
N ASP A 227 -2.25 14.91 11.30
CA ASP A 227 -0.94 15.50 11.10
C ASP A 227 -0.47 15.30 9.66
N LEU A 228 -0.88 14.17 9.05
CA LEU A 228 -0.54 13.80 7.68
C LEU A 228 -1.65 12.99 7.03
N ILE A 229 -1.92 13.28 5.76
CA ILE A 229 -2.76 12.49 4.85
C ILE A 229 -1.86 12.10 3.68
N ALA A 230 -1.65 10.79 3.49
CA ALA A 230 -0.79 10.28 2.44
C ALA A 230 -1.56 9.38 1.48
N THR A 231 -1.51 9.69 0.18
CA THR A 231 -1.98 8.78 -0.86
C THR A 231 -0.93 7.70 -1.15
N GLY A 232 -1.37 6.56 -1.71
CA GLY A 232 -0.52 5.37 -1.88
C GLY A 232 0.53 5.52 -2.98
N ASP A 233 0.07 5.72 -4.20
CA ASP A 233 0.93 5.71 -5.37
C ASP A 233 0.33 6.51 -6.55
N LEU A 234 -0.24 7.66 -6.26
CA LEU A 234 -0.72 8.59 -7.28
C LEU A 234 0.44 9.21 -8.08
N GLY A 235 1.61 9.30 -7.47
CA GLY A 235 2.76 10.02 -8.03
C GLY A 235 2.46 11.50 -8.24
N ARG A 236 3.42 12.23 -8.82
CA ARG A 236 3.30 13.70 -8.99
C ARG A 236 2.08 14.13 -9.78
N ILE A 237 1.70 13.36 -10.80
CA ILE A 237 0.57 13.69 -11.69
C ILE A 237 -0.75 13.46 -10.96
N GLY A 238 -0.99 12.25 -10.46
CA GLY A 238 -2.24 11.91 -9.80
C GLY A 238 -2.46 12.66 -8.49
N HIS A 239 -1.41 12.87 -7.69
CA HIS A 239 -1.48 13.65 -6.46
C HIS A 239 -1.93 15.10 -6.70
N ARG A 240 -1.38 15.76 -7.75
CA ARG A 240 -1.83 17.10 -8.13
C ARG A 240 -3.30 17.11 -8.55
N ILE A 241 -3.71 16.13 -9.38
CA ILE A 241 -5.11 16.00 -9.80
C ILE A 241 -6.03 15.78 -8.59
N ALA A 242 -5.64 14.91 -7.66
CA ALA A 242 -6.42 14.68 -6.44
C ALA A 242 -6.57 15.96 -5.60
N GLY A 243 -5.49 16.73 -5.41
CA GLY A 243 -5.55 18.02 -4.71
C GLY A 243 -6.47 19.03 -5.38
N ASP A 244 -6.42 19.13 -6.72
CA ASP A 244 -7.31 20.02 -7.48
C ASP A 244 -8.78 19.58 -7.40
N LEU A 245 -9.06 18.28 -7.42
CA LEU A 245 -10.41 17.74 -7.27
C LEU A 245 -10.96 17.96 -5.85
N LEU A 246 -10.17 17.68 -4.82
CA LEU A 246 -10.57 17.92 -3.42
C LEU A 246 -10.95 19.38 -3.19
N LYS A 247 -10.14 20.33 -3.69
CA LYS A 247 -10.47 21.77 -3.62
C LYS A 247 -11.78 22.12 -4.33
N LYS A 248 -12.03 21.55 -5.52
CA LYS A 248 -13.29 21.74 -6.24
C LYS A 248 -14.51 21.24 -5.46
N HIS A 249 -14.32 20.19 -4.66
CA HIS A 249 -15.36 19.61 -3.81
C HIS A 249 -15.45 20.28 -2.42
N GLY A 250 -14.69 21.36 -2.21
CA GLY A 250 -14.73 22.12 -0.96
C GLY A 250 -13.90 21.52 0.18
N ILE A 251 -13.02 20.56 -0.12
CA ILE A 251 -12.09 19.96 0.85
C ILE A 251 -10.72 20.60 0.64
N ASP A 252 -10.28 21.38 1.63
CA ASP A 252 -8.98 22.00 1.63
C ASP A 252 -8.04 21.23 2.57
N ILE A 253 -7.02 20.60 2.01
CA ILE A 253 -5.96 19.94 2.77
C ILE A 253 -4.69 20.79 2.61
N PRO A 254 -4.12 21.31 3.69
CA PRO A 254 -2.86 22.07 3.63
C PRO A 254 -1.75 21.27 2.95
N GLU A 255 -0.97 21.92 2.11
CA GLU A 255 0.07 21.25 1.29
C GLU A 255 1.08 20.49 2.17
N GLU A 256 1.45 21.03 3.31
CA GLU A 256 2.36 20.39 4.27
C GLU A 256 1.78 19.14 4.95
N LYS A 257 0.46 18.94 4.87
CA LYS A 257 -0.24 17.77 5.42
C LYS A 257 -0.65 16.76 4.34
N PHE A 258 -0.50 17.10 3.06
CA PHE A 258 -0.93 16.23 1.97
C PHE A 258 0.26 15.75 1.15
N THR A 259 0.52 14.44 1.17
CA THR A 259 1.65 13.83 0.48
C THR A 259 1.24 12.55 -0.26
N ASP A 260 2.21 11.92 -0.93
CA ASP A 260 2.02 10.67 -1.67
C ASP A 260 3.23 9.76 -1.47
N CYS A 261 3.00 8.50 -1.13
CA CYS A 261 4.06 7.52 -0.89
C CYS A 261 4.96 7.36 -2.12
N GLY A 262 4.37 7.41 -3.33
CA GLY A 262 5.11 7.29 -4.58
C GLY A 262 6.01 8.49 -4.86
N ILE A 263 5.67 9.68 -4.36
CA ILE A 263 6.52 10.87 -4.46
C ILE A 263 7.71 10.77 -3.49
N LEU A 264 7.48 10.25 -2.29
CA LEU A 264 8.48 10.16 -1.22
C LEU A 264 9.51 9.04 -1.44
N MET A 265 9.11 7.95 -2.10
CA MET A 265 9.91 6.72 -2.22
C MET A 265 11.28 6.95 -2.83
N TYR A 266 11.35 7.73 -3.90
CA TYR A 266 12.57 7.95 -4.65
C TYR A 266 13.05 9.40 -4.58
N ARG A 267 14.35 9.60 -4.72
CA ARG A 267 14.94 10.94 -4.82
C ARG A 267 14.67 11.54 -6.20
N SER A 268 14.75 12.86 -6.28
CA SER A 268 14.48 13.61 -7.52
C SER A 268 15.46 13.34 -8.65
N ASP A 269 16.66 12.80 -8.34
CA ASP A 269 17.70 12.45 -9.30
C ASP A 269 17.58 11.01 -9.83
N GLN A 270 16.67 10.20 -9.30
CA GLN A 270 16.39 8.86 -9.81
C GLN A 270 15.42 8.92 -11.00
N PRO A 271 15.61 8.10 -12.06
CA PRO A 271 14.81 8.16 -13.30
C PRO A 271 13.46 7.43 -13.13
N VAL A 272 12.61 7.91 -12.23
CA VAL A 272 11.32 7.28 -11.88
C VAL A 272 10.10 8.00 -12.47
N PHE A 273 10.30 9.03 -13.28
CA PHE A 273 9.24 9.79 -13.97
C PHE A 273 8.24 10.44 -13.00
N ALA A 274 6.98 9.95 -12.94
CA ALA A 274 5.97 10.51 -12.04
C ALA A 274 6.13 10.08 -10.58
N GLY A 275 6.98 9.10 -10.29
CA GLY A 275 7.22 8.58 -8.93
C GLY A 275 7.09 7.07 -8.84
N ALA A 276 6.96 6.54 -7.63
CA ALA A 276 6.80 5.12 -7.38
C ALA A 276 5.34 4.65 -7.55
N SER A 277 5.17 3.33 -7.70
CA SER A 277 3.89 2.63 -7.76
C SER A 277 4.03 1.21 -7.20
N GLY A 278 2.92 0.50 -7.07
CA GLY A 278 2.88 -0.91 -6.69
C GLY A 278 2.43 -1.16 -5.25
N CYS A 279 2.04 -2.40 -4.96
CA CYS A 279 1.58 -2.78 -3.62
C CYS A 279 2.61 -2.52 -2.53
N ALA A 280 3.91 -2.68 -2.85
CA ALA A 280 4.98 -2.38 -1.91
C ALA A 280 5.16 -0.88 -1.65
N CYS A 281 4.73 0.01 -2.55
CA CYS A 281 4.92 1.45 -2.39
C CYS A 281 4.25 1.98 -1.12
N ALA A 282 2.94 1.84 -1.00
CA ALA A 282 2.20 2.27 0.19
C ALA A 282 2.57 1.44 1.43
N ALA A 283 2.84 0.13 1.26
CA ALA A 283 3.20 -0.75 2.37
C ALA A 283 4.54 -0.36 3.00
N THR A 284 5.61 -0.23 2.23
CA THR A 284 6.95 0.11 2.75
C THR A 284 7.01 1.53 3.30
N ALA A 285 6.35 2.49 2.63
CA ALA A 285 6.23 3.85 3.16
C ALA A 285 5.46 3.89 4.48
N THR A 286 4.36 3.14 4.61
CA THR A 286 3.58 3.10 5.84
C THR A 286 4.32 2.39 6.96
N TYR A 287 4.72 1.12 6.73
CA TYR A 287 5.25 0.24 7.78
C TYR A 287 6.71 0.53 8.14
N GLY A 288 7.47 1.11 7.21
CA GLY A 288 8.80 1.65 7.45
C GLY A 288 8.72 3.12 7.90
N HIS A 289 8.51 4.03 6.96
CA HIS A 289 8.71 5.48 7.20
C HIS A 289 7.69 6.09 8.16
N PHE A 290 6.39 5.99 7.89
CA PHE A 290 5.40 6.70 8.71
C PHE A 290 5.28 6.11 10.12
N ILE A 291 5.29 4.78 10.27
CA ILE A 291 5.28 4.14 11.60
C ILE A 291 6.54 4.52 12.40
N ASN A 292 7.70 4.59 11.77
CA ASN A 292 8.92 5.04 12.45
C ASN A 292 8.84 6.51 12.88
N ARG A 293 8.28 7.41 12.05
CA ARG A 293 8.02 8.81 12.43
C ARG A 293 7.04 8.93 13.59
N MET A 294 5.99 8.08 13.60
CA MET A 294 5.06 8.02 14.72
C MET A 294 5.77 7.58 16.01
N LYS A 295 6.58 6.52 15.95
CA LYS A 295 7.37 6.05 17.11
C LYS A 295 8.38 7.08 17.63
N ARG A 296 8.90 7.95 16.74
CA ARG A 296 9.76 9.09 17.15
C ARG A 296 8.97 10.29 17.69
N GLY A 297 7.63 10.24 17.67
CA GLY A 297 6.76 11.32 18.14
C GLY A 297 6.62 12.50 17.16
N GLU A 298 7.06 12.33 15.90
CA GLU A 298 6.96 13.34 14.84
C GLU A 298 5.54 13.45 14.28
N LEU A 299 4.79 12.36 14.31
CA LEU A 299 3.40 12.23 13.86
C LEU A 299 2.59 11.52 14.94
N LYS A 300 1.38 11.99 15.20
CA LYS A 300 0.46 11.38 16.16
C LYS A 300 -0.73 10.71 15.51
N LYS A 301 -1.26 11.29 14.44
CA LYS A 301 -2.42 10.77 13.73
C LYS A 301 -2.25 10.96 12.23
N ILE A 302 -2.34 9.85 11.48
CA ILE A 302 -2.17 9.84 10.03
C ILE A 302 -3.34 9.13 9.34
N LEU A 303 -3.65 9.56 8.11
CA LEU A 303 -4.56 8.86 7.21
C LEU A 303 -3.77 8.37 5.99
N ILE A 304 -3.73 7.07 5.79
CA ILE A 304 -3.12 6.47 4.60
C ILE A 304 -4.25 6.05 3.65
N VAL A 305 -4.20 6.54 2.42
CA VAL A 305 -5.20 6.29 1.39
C VAL A 305 -4.50 5.54 0.24
N ALA A 306 -4.35 4.23 0.38
CA ALA A 306 -3.73 3.43 -0.67
C ALA A 306 -4.63 3.33 -1.90
N THR A 307 -4.03 3.51 -3.06
CA THR A 307 -4.72 3.58 -4.36
C THR A 307 -4.38 2.35 -5.20
N GLY A 308 -5.29 1.94 -6.07
CA GLY A 308 -5.09 0.77 -6.93
C GLY A 308 -5.81 0.92 -8.27
N ALA A 309 -5.09 0.62 -9.36
CA ALA A 309 -5.63 0.49 -10.69
C ALA A 309 -5.94 -0.99 -10.96
N LEU A 310 -7.21 -1.34 -11.13
CA LEU A 310 -7.68 -2.71 -11.33
C LEU A 310 -7.47 -3.14 -12.80
N LEU A 311 -6.26 -2.91 -13.31
CA LEU A 311 -5.84 -3.25 -14.65
C LEU A 311 -5.43 -4.72 -14.72
N SER A 312 -5.81 -5.39 -15.79
CA SER A 312 -5.29 -6.71 -16.13
C SER A 312 -4.84 -6.76 -17.60
N PRO A 313 -3.93 -7.67 -17.98
CA PRO A 313 -3.59 -7.88 -19.38
C PRO A 313 -4.82 -8.19 -20.25
N MET A 314 -5.80 -8.90 -19.69
CA MET A 314 -7.06 -9.24 -20.36
C MET A 314 -7.92 -8.01 -20.64
N SER A 315 -8.18 -7.17 -19.62
CA SER A 315 -8.97 -5.96 -19.78
C SER A 315 -8.31 -4.98 -20.76
N TYR A 316 -6.99 -4.85 -20.72
CA TYR A 316 -6.23 -4.04 -21.66
C TYR A 316 -6.38 -4.54 -23.11
N GLN A 317 -6.26 -5.85 -23.35
CA GLN A 317 -6.46 -6.46 -24.67
C GLN A 317 -7.89 -6.29 -25.20
N GLN A 318 -8.88 -6.24 -24.30
CA GLN A 318 -10.28 -5.98 -24.62
C GLN A 318 -10.58 -4.50 -24.82
N LYS A 319 -9.58 -3.61 -24.64
CA LYS A 319 -9.69 -2.15 -24.74
C LYS A 319 -10.66 -1.52 -23.72
N GLU A 320 -10.75 -2.16 -22.55
CA GLU A 320 -11.52 -1.62 -21.43
C GLU A 320 -10.78 -0.42 -20.81
N SER A 321 -11.54 0.42 -20.12
CA SER A 321 -11.00 1.45 -19.23
C SER A 321 -10.32 0.84 -18.00
N ILE A 322 -9.64 1.68 -17.21
CA ILE A 322 -8.96 1.28 -15.98
C ILE A 322 -9.82 1.68 -14.78
N PRO A 323 -10.65 0.74 -14.25
CA PRO A 323 -11.36 0.98 -13.01
C PRO A 323 -10.36 1.06 -11.84
N CYS A 324 -10.58 1.99 -10.92
CA CYS A 324 -9.67 2.25 -9.81
C CYS A 324 -10.40 2.16 -8.47
N ILE A 325 -9.65 1.85 -7.41
CA ILE A 325 -10.16 1.77 -6.05
C ILE A 325 -9.16 2.41 -5.08
N ALA A 326 -9.64 2.89 -3.94
CA ALA A 326 -8.77 3.33 -2.86
C ALA A 326 -9.34 2.90 -1.51
N HIS A 327 -8.47 2.52 -0.59
CA HIS A 327 -8.85 2.20 0.79
C HIS A 327 -8.08 3.09 1.75
N ALA A 328 -8.79 3.68 2.72
CA ALA A 328 -8.19 4.57 3.71
C ALA A 328 -8.14 3.90 5.09
N VAL A 329 -7.01 4.07 5.78
CA VAL A 329 -6.83 3.60 7.17
C VAL A 329 -6.28 4.72 8.03
N SER A 330 -6.96 5.01 9.14
CA SER A 330 -6.51 5.98 10.15
C SER A 330 -5.70 5.27 11.23
N ILE A 331 -4.49 5.79 11.50
CA ILE A 331 -3.55 5.26 12.48
C ILE A 331 -3.21 6.36 13.46
N GLU A 332 -3.22 6.05 14.77
CA GLU A 332 -3.00 6.98 15.87
C GLU A 332 -2.03 6.39 16.92
N MET A 333 -1.15 7.21 17.49
CA MET A 333 -0.26 6.80 18.59
C MET A 333 -1.01 6.67 19.91
#